data_bd876d7f259e2058f22a6d900e3fd544
#
_entry.id   bd876d7f259e2058f22a6d900e3fd544
#
_cell.length_a   1.000
_cell.length_b   1.000
_cell.length_c   1.000
_cell.angle_alpha   90.00
_cell.angle_beta   90.00
_cell.angle_gamma   90.00
#
_symmetry.space_group_name_H-M   'P 1'
#
loop_
_entity.id
_entity.type
_entity.pdbx_description
1 polymer ?
#
loop_
_entity_poly.entity_id
_entity_poly.type
_entity_poly.pdbx_seq_one_letter_code
_entity_poly.pdbx_strand_id
1 'polypeptide(L)'
;MKLLGVCQADEPGGAELGLLRLARRLTARGWEVTVTTPTGGSLANAGYEWAPLDVGGLAAGAGARAVASWPRTRLLGRRHDVVYLNGTVAGRLLPALRGLHTVLHVHDVVARVPRHWHGATVVLADSQAVADRLEGLDAHVVYCPVELDPPAVSAPWPDGDQPIVGFIGRIEPRKGVMDLVAAAPAIRAAGARVVIVGDDPYEADSRYVAQVRAASDVEQAGWVDGAAGLMRHLDVLVAPSHQEPFGTVLAEAMAVGTPVVATRVGGLAEVVEDGVTGRLVEPGDPVALAAAVREVLGRRAEMGAAAQAHAQQFGADAYADRVEELIRP
;
A
#
# COMPACT_ATOMS: atom_id res chain seq x y z
N MET A 1 -3.63 -27.18 -0.66
CA MET A 1 -2.25 -26.68 -0.53
C MET A 1 -2.11 -25.88 0.75
N LYS A 2 -0.91 -25.79 1.33
CA LYS A 2 -0.64 -25.07 2.58
C LYS A 2 0.31 -23.91 2.35
N LEU A 3 -0.11 -22.71 2.75
CA LEU A 3 0.68 -21.49 2.64
C LEU A 3 1.08 -20.99 4.04
N LEU A 4 2.38 -20.69 4.21
CA LEU A 4 2.90 -19.96 5.36
C LEU A 4 3.12 -18.51 4.98
N GLY A 5 2.28 -17.60 5.43
CA GLY A 5 2.43 -16.15 5.25
C GLY A 5 3.27 -15.54 6.38
N VAL A 6 4.43 -14.97 6.04
CA VAL A 6 5.36 -14.42 7.02
C VAL A 6 5.29 -12.89 7.03
N CYS A 7 4.72 -12.31 8.09
CA CYS A 7 4.63 -10.87 8.32
C CYS A 7 5.73 -10.36 9.24
N GLN A 8 6.13 -9.10 9.02
CA GLN A 8 7.14 -8.43 9.87
C GLN A 8 6.52 -7.64 11.02
N ALA A 9 5.23 -7.36 10.97
CA ALA A 9 4.48 -6.55 11.94
C ALA A 9 3.36 -7.37 12.58
N ASP A 10 2.90 -6.95 13.75
CA ASP A 10 1.75 -7.52 14.46
C ASP A 10 0.44 -6.84 14.03
N GLU A 11 0.52 -5.58 13.61
CA GLU A 11 -0.60 -4.79 13.11
C GLU A 11 -0.50 -4.61 11.58
N PRO A 12 -1.61 -4.66 10.85
CA PRO A 12 -1.59 -4.62 9.40
C PRO A 12 -1.26 -3.22 8.86
N GLY A 13 -0.21 -3.14 8.04
CA GLY A 13 0.01 -2.07 7.09
C GLY A 13 -0.48 -2.45 5.69
N GLY A 14 -0.14 -1.68 4.67
CA GLY A 14 -0.56 -1.95 3.28
C GLY A 14 -0.14 -3.34 2.78
N ALA A 15 1.09 -3.76 3.07
CA ALA A 15 1.63 -5.05 2.69
C ALA A 15 0.89 -6.22 3.37
N GLU A 16 0.62 -6.09 4.67
CA GLU A 16 -0.10 -7.10 5.44
C GLU A 16 -1.57 -7.20 5.01
N LEU A 17 -2.23 -6.07 4.72
CA LEU A 17 -3.58 -6.07 4.15
C LEU A 17 -3.62 -6.78 2.79
N GLY A 18 -2.59 -6.58 1.95
CA GLY A 18 -2.44 -7.31 0.69
C GLY A 18 -2.38 -8.83 0.90
N LEU A 19 -1.56 -9.28 1.86
CA LEU A 19 -1.48 -10.70 2.22
C LEU A 19 -2.80 -11.24 2.79
N LEU A 20 -3.52 -10.48 3.63
CA LEU A 20 -4.82 -10.91 4.15
C LEU A 20 -5.88 -11.02 3.04
N ARG A 21 -5.89 -10.09 2.09
CA ARG A 21 -6.76 -10.15 0.90
C ARG A 21 -6.47 -11.41 0.06
N LEU A 22 -5.18 -11.75 -0.13
CA LEU A 22 -4.75 -12.99 -0.77
C LEU A 22 -5.18 -14.22 0.03
N ALA A 23 -4.87 -14.26 1.32
CA ALA A 23 -5.17 -15.38 2.21
C ALA A 23 -6.67 -15.71 2.21
N ARG A 24 -7.54 -14.70 2.27
CA ARG A 24 -8.99 -14.87 2.20
C ARG A 24 -9.42 -15.60 0.92
N ARG A 25 -8.87 -15.21 -0.23
CA ARG A 25 -9.22 -15.80 -1.53
C ARG A 25 -8.65 -17.20 -1.70
N LEU A 26 -7.42 -17.42 -1.26
CA LEU A 26 -6.82 -18.76 -1.28
C LEU A 26 -7.56 -19.73 -0.36
N THR A 27 -7.98 -19.29 0.83
CA THR A 27 -8.78 -20.12 1.74
C THR A 27 -10.13 -20.51 1.11
N ALA A 28 -10.80 -19.56 0.43
CA ALA A 28 -12.04 -19.86 -0.31
C ALA A 28 -11.82 -20.87 -1.45
N ARG A 29 -10.58 -21.03 -1.93
CA ARG A 29 -10.16 -22.00 -2.96
C ARG A 29 -9.60 -23.31 -2.36
N GLY A 30 -9.75 -23.50 -1.04
CA GLY A 30 -9.34 -24.73 -0.35
C GLY A 30 -7.86 -24.78 0.07
N TRP A 31 -7.16 -23.64 0.13
CA TRP A 31 -5.84 -23.59 0.73
C TRP A 31 -5.95 -23.48 2.26
N GLU A 32 -5.03 -24.15 2.96
CA GLU A 32 -4.80 -23.92 4.38
C GLU A 32 -3.77 -22.80 4.53
N VAL A 33 -4.11 -21.75 5.25
CA VAL A 33 -3.23 -20.58 5.43
C VAL A 33 -2.84 -20.45 6.90
N THR A 34 -1.54 -20.39 7.16
CA THR A 34 -0.96 -20.03 8.45
C THR A 34 -0.31 -18.66 8.32
N VAL A 35 -0.64 -17.72 9.22
CA VAL A 35 -0.01 -16.40 9.28
C VAL A 35 0.96 -16.34 10.44
N THR A 36 2.14 -15.73 10.23
CA THR A 36 3.09 -15.53 11.33
C THR A 36 3.33 -14.05 11.56
N THR A 37 3.45 -13.68 12.83
CA THR A 37 3.83 -12.35 13.30
C THR A 37 4.81 -12.47 14.47
N PRO A 38 5.53 -11.38 14.83
CA PRO A 38 6.49 -11.43 15.94
C PRO A 38 5.86 -11.82 17.27
N THR A 39 4.77 -11.20 17.70
CA THR A 39 4.21 -11.38 19.05
C THR A 39 2.69 -11.61 19.08
N GLY A 40 1.98 -11.39 17.97
CA GLY A 40 0.53 -11.57 17.89
C GLY A 40 -0.18 -10.39 17.22
N GLY A 41 -0.78 -9.52 17.99
CA GLY A 41 -1.56 -8.38 17.51
C GLY A 41 -2.85 -8.74 16.79
N SER A 42 -3.39 -7.81 16.01
CA SER A 42 -4.63 -8.02 15.25
C SER A 42 -4.47 -9.04 14.11
N LEU A 43 -3.28 -9.18 13.56
CA LEU A 43 -2.99 -10.19 12.52
C LEU A 43 -3.11 -11.62 13.04
N ALA A 44 -2.75 -11.88 14.31
CA ALA A 44 -2.93 -13.19 14.92
C ALA A 44 -4.42 -13.57 15.09
N ASN A 45 -5.31 -12.59 15.12
CA ASN A 45 -6.75 -12.76 15.27
C ASN A 45 -7.52 -12.62 13.95
N ALA A 46 -6.82 -12.62 12.81
CA ALA A 46 -7.43 -12.42 11.49
C ALA A 46 -8.22 -13.64 10.95
N GLY A 47 -8.41 -14.69 11.76
CA GLY A 47 -9.20 -15.88 11.39
C GLY A 47 -8.42 -16.99 10.69
N TYR A 48 -7.08 -16.92 10.70
CA TYR A 48 -6.17 -17.94 10.18
C TYR A 48 -5.44 -18.68 11.30
N GLU A 49 -4.85 -19.85 10.99
CA GLU A 49 -3.89 -20.45 11.90
C GLU A 49 -2.74 -19.46 12.12
N TRP A 50 -2.32 -19.28 13.37
CA TRP A 50 -1.28 -18.35 13.73
C TRP A 50 -0.10 -19.05 14.40
N ALA A 51 1.12 -18.58 14.08
CA ALA A 51 2.35 -19.02 14.76
C ALA A 51 3.28 -17.82 14.99
N PRO A 52 3.86 -17.66 16.21
CA PRO A 52 4.81 -16.59 16.45
C PRO A 52 6.12 -16.83 15.70
N LEU A 53 6.61 -15.81 14.98
CA LEU A 53 7.87 -15.82 14.27
C LEU A 53 8.45 -14.40 14.18
N ASP A 54 9.52 -14.13 14.94
CA ASP A 54 10.22 -12.83 14.88
C ASP A 54 11.20 -12.81 13.71
N VAL A 55 10.92 -11.98 12.71
CA VAL A 55 11.78 -11.76 11.53
C VAL A 55 12.79 -10.63 11.75
N GLY A 56 12.77 -10.02 12.94
CA GLY A 56 13.65 -8.92 13.34
C GLY A 56 13.03 -7.57 13.01
N GLY A 57 12.80 -6.73 12.63
CA GLY A 57 12.35 -5.38 12.28
C GLY A 57 13.48 -4.58 11.65
N LEU A 58 13.34 -3.26 11.60
CA LEU A 58 14.32 -2.35 10.99
C LEU A 58 15.39 -1.84 11.96
N ALA A 59 15.22 -2.07 13.27
CA ALA A 59 16.13 -1.58 14.30
C ALA A 59 17.53 -2.20 14.23
N ALA A 60 18.51 -1.54 14.81
CA ALA A 60 19.86 -2.07 14.94
C ALA A 60 19.84 -3.43 15.67
N GLY A 61 20.62 -4.41 15.20
CA GLY A 61 20.64 -5.76 15.76
C GLY A 61 19.47 -6.67 15.32
N ALA A 62 18.50 -6.20 14.61
CA ALA A 62 17.35 -6.96 14.15
C ALA A 62 17.73 -8.19 13.28
N GLY A 63 18.84 -8.11 12.55
CA GLY A 63 19.36 -9.27 11.81
C GLY A 63 19.70 -10.47 12.68
N ALA A 64 20.21 -10.26 13.91
CA ALA A 64 20.50 -11.34 14.85
C ALA A 64 19.23 -12.06 15.31
N ARG A 65 18.13 -11.33 15.53
CA ARG A 65 16.83 -11.93 15.88
C ARG A 65 16.29 -12.76 14.73
N ALA A 66 16.41 -12.29 13.48
CA ALA A 66 16.04 -13.09 12.31
C ALA A 66 16.84 -14.40 12.25
N VAL A 67 18.16 -14.37 12.50
CA VAL A 67 19.00 -15.58 12.51
C VAL A 67 18.60 -16.51 13.66
N ALA A 68 18.30 -15.98 14.84
CA ALA A 68 17.84 -16.78 15.98
C ALA A 68 16.52 -17.53 15.68
N SER A 69 15.67 -16.97 14.80
CA SER A 69 14.41 -17.60 14.39
C SER A 69 14.56 -18.67 13.28
N TRP A 70 15.74 -18.84 12.65
CA TRP A 70 15.93 -19.76 11.54
C TRP A 70 15.53 -21.23 11.82
N PRO A 71 15.85 -21.83 12.99
CA PRO A 71 15.40 -23.21 13.28
C PRO A 71 13.87 -23.34 13.25
N ARG A 72 13.15 -22.36 13.85
CA ARG A 72 11.70 -22.33 13.87
C ARG A 72 11.15 -22.08 12.47
N THR A 73 11.75 -21.14 11.73
CA THR A 73 11.40 -20.87 10.32
C THR A 73 11.49 -22.12 9.46
N ARG A 74 12.59 -22.89 9.60
CA ARG A 74 12.79 -24.15 8.89
C ARG A 74 11.74 -25.20 9.24
N LEU A 75 11.40 -25.30 10.53
CA LEU A 75 10.39 -26.25 11.01
C LEU A 75 9.00 -25.92 10.45
N LEU A 76 8.60 -24.65 10.52
CA LEU A 76 7.33 -24.18 9.97
C LEU A 76 7.30 -24.36 8.44
N GLY A 77 8.35 -23.90 7.74
CA GLY A 77 8.43 -23.99 6.29
C GLY A 77 8.28 -25.43 5.76
N ARG A 78 8.83 -26.45 6.46
CA ARG A 78 8.70 -27.86 6.07
C ARG A 78 7.28 -28.43 6.18
N ARG A 79 6.38 -27.75 6.86
CA ARG A 79 4.98 -28.16 7.06
C ARG A 79 4.04 -27.55 6.03
N HIS A 80 4.56 -26.66 5.16
CA HIS A 80 3.80 -25.92 4.17
C HIS A 80 4.36 -26.16 2.77
N ASP A 81 3.50 -26.09 1.77
CA ASP A 81 3.88 -26.26 0.36
C ASP A 81 4.56 -24.99 -0.17
N VAL A 82 4.12 -23.80 0.32
CA VAL A 82 4.62 -22.50 -0.06
C VAL A 82 4.93 -21.66 1.16
N VAL A 83 6.13 -21.04 1.21
CA VAL A 83 6.51 -20.05 2.22
C VAL A 83 6.50 -18.66 1.57
N TYR A 84 5.53 -17.84 1.93
CA TYR A 84 5.33 -16.49 1.39
C TYR A 84 5.93 -15.46 2.34
N LEU A 85 7.06 -14.88 1.93
CA LEU A 85 7.81 -13.87 2.68
C LEU A 85 7.27 -12.48 2.30
N ASN A 86 6.43 -11.93 3.17
CA ASN A 86 5.73 -10.66 2.93
C ASN A 86 6.60 -9.48 3.34
N GLY A 87 7.31 -8.92 2.37
CA GLY A 87 8.16 -7.76 2.54
C GLY A 87 9.66 -8.06 2.66
N THR A 88 10.45 -7.02 2.55
CA THR A 88 11.92 -7.04 2.45
C THR A 88 12.59 -7.63 3.69
N VAL A 89 12.03 -7.35 4.88
CA VAL A 89 12.57 -7.86 6.16
C VAL A 89 12.42 -9.36 6.27
N ALA A 90 11.27 -9.91 5.84
CA ALA A 90 11.02 -11.34 5.84
C ALA A 90 12.00 -12.11 4.92
N GLY A 91 12.54 -11.45 3.89
CA GLY A 91 13.58 -12.00 3.02
C GLY A 91 14.85 -12.48 3.76
N ARG A 92 15.12 -11.99 4.99
CA ARG A 92 16.22 -12.44 5.84
C ARG A 92 16.12 -13.92 6.23
N LEU A 93 14.96 -14.52 6.05
CA LEU A 93 14.70 -15.93 6.38
C LEU A 93 15.07 -16.89 5.23
N LEU A 94 15.30 -16.40 4.02
CA LEU A 94 15.63 -17.24 2.86
C LEU A 94 16.78 -18.22 3.09
N PRO A 95 17.89 -17.86 3.79
CA PRO A 95 18.96 -18.84 4.07
C PRO A 95 18.50 -20.08 4.86
N ALA A 96 17.50 -19.92 5.73
CA ALA A 96 16.93 -21.03 6.50
C ALA A 96 15.97 -21.90 5.66
N LEU A 97 15.47 -21.37 4.56
CA LEU A 97 14.43 -22.01 3.73
C LEU A 97 14.97 -22.71 2.48
N ARG A 98 16.29 -22.88 2.37
CA ARG A 98 16.92 -23.55 1.23
C ARG A 98 16.26 -24.88 0.88
N GLY A 99 15.92 -25.05 -0.41
CA GLY A 99 15.27 -26.26 -0.94
C GLY A 99 13.79 -26.38 -0.60
N LEU A 100 13.18 -25.33 -0.06
CA LEU A 100 11.73 -25.18 0.04
C LEU A 100 11.23 -24.21 -1.04
N HIS A 101 9.96 -24.32 -1.42
CA HIS A 101 9.35 -23.40 -2.34
C HIS A 101 9.02 -22.09 -1.63
N THR A 102 9.69 -21.00 -2.01
CA THR A 102 9.64 -19.72 -1.33
C THR A 102 9.25 -18.61 -2.30
N VAL A 103 8.37 -17.74 -1.84
CA VAL A 103 7.96 -16.51 -2.53
C VAL A 103 8.48 -15.33 -1.73
N LEU A 104 9.24 -14.44 -2.34
CA LEU A 104 9.62 -13.15 -1.77
C LEU A 104 8.81 -12.05 -2.43
N HIS A 105 7.91 -11.42 -1.68
CA HIS A 105 7.13 -10.28 -2.17
C HIS A 105 7.75 -8.97 -1.68
N VAL A 106 8.20 -8.13 -2.60
CA VAL A 106 8.88 -6.87 -2.32
C VAL A 106 7.91 -5.71 -2.50
N HIS A 107 7.63 -5.02 -1.38
CA HIS A 107 6.70 -3.89 -1.31
C HIS A 107 7.37 -2.53 -1.27
N ASP A 108 8.69 -2.47 -1.21
CA ASP A 108 9.46 -1.24 -1.05
C ASP A 108 10.49 -1.07 -2.15
N VAL A 109 10.83 0.19 -2.44
CA VAL A 109 11.97 0.52 -3.29
C VAL A 109 13.26 0.27 -2.53
N VAL A 110 14.05 -0.70 -2.96
CA VAL A 110 15.32 -1.06 -2.31
C VAL A 110 16.50 -0.36 -2.97
N ALA A 111 17.46 0.09 -2.14
CA ALA A 111 18.71 0.69 -2.65
C ALA A 111 19.67 -0.37 -3.18
N ARG A 112 19.59 -1.60 -2.71
CA ARG A 112 20.45 -2.73 -3.10
C ARG A 112 19.76 -4.05 -2.83
N VAL A 113 19.89 -4.99 -3.77
CA VAL A 113 19.41 -6.37 -3.62
C VAL A 113 20.37 -7.17 -2.73
N PRO A 114 19.91 -7.73 -1.60
CA PRO A 114 20.73 -8.61 -0.77
C PRO A 114 21.01 -9.94 -1.48
N ARG A 115 22.26 -10.42 -1.42
CA ARG A 115 22.66 -11.68 -2.10
C ARG A 115 21.79 -12.88 -1.78
N HIS A 116 21.28 -12.98 -0.56
CA HIS A 116 20.45 -14.11 -0.14
C HIS A 116 19.05 -14.13 -0.78
N TRP A 117 18.59 -13.03 -1.40
CA TRP A 117 17.32 -12.99 -2.11
C TRP A 117 17.32 -13.85 -3.40
N HIS A 118 18.50 -14.07 -4.00
CA HIS A 118 18.63 -15.01 -5.11
C HIS A 118 18.28 -16.48 -4.73
N GLY A 119 18.05 -16.76 -3.46
CA GLY A 119 17.55 -18.06 -2.99
C GLY A 119 16.03 -18.18 -2.99
N ALA A 120 15.28 -17.15 -3.34
CA ALA A 120 13.83 -17.23 -3.52
C ALA A 120 13.48 -18.03 -4.77
N THR A 121 12.41 -18.82 -4.72
CA THR A 121 11.91 -19.57 -5.88
C THR A 121 11.15 -18.66 -6.82
N VAL A 122 10.35 -17.76 -6.24
CA VAL A 122 9.57 -16.75 -6.95
C VAL A 122 9.81 -15.39 -6.29
N VAL A 123 9.98 -14.34 -7.08
CA VAL A 123 10.05 -12.96 -6.59
C VAL A 123 8.89 -12.18 -7.16
N LEU A 124 8.15 -11.49 -6.30
CA LEU A 124 7.05 -10.62 -6.66
C LEU A 124 7.40 -9.17 -6.31
N ALA A 125 6.93 -8.23 -7.11
CA ALA A 125 7.09 -6.79 -6.91
C ALA A 125 5.75 -6.07 -7.11
N ASP A 126 5.44 -5.08 -6.28
CA ASP A 126 4.18 -4.35 -6.32
C ASP A 126 3.99 -3.46 -7.56
N SER A 127 5.07 -3.14 -8.26
CA SER A 127 5.08 -2.30 -9.46
C SER A 127 6.30 -2.57 -10.32
N GLN A 128 6.29 -2.08 -11.56
CA GLN A 128 7.46 -2.09 -12.41
C GLN A 128 8.59 -1.24 -11.80
N ALA A 129 8.23 -0.11 -11.20
CA ALA A 129 9.20 0.76 -10.51
C ALA A 129 9.92 0.05 -9.34
N VAL A 130 9.26 -0.88 -8.65
CA VAL A 130 9.90 -1.76 -7.65
C VAL A 130 10.73 -2.84 -8.35
N ALA A 131 10.18 -3.52 -9.37
CA ALA A 131 10.86 -4.58 -10.10
C ALA A 131 12.19 -4.11 -10.72
N ASP A 132 12.22 -2.91 -11.29
CA ASP A 132 13.41 -2.30 -11.89
C ASP A 132 14.56 -2.07 -10.88
N ARG A 133 14.25 -2.09 -9.59
CA ARG A 133 15.24 -2.01 -8.49
C ARG A 133 15.74 -3.37 -8.01
N LEU A 134 15.17 -4.45 -8.52
CA LEU A 134 15.51 -5.82 -8.14
C LEU A 134 16.54 -6.43 -9.10
N GLU A 135 17.63 -5.71 -9.36
CA GLU A 135 18.69 -6.09 -10.30
C GLU A 135 19.19 -7.53 -10.05
N GLY A 136 19.19 -8.33 -11.12
CA GLY A 136 19.64 -9.73 -11.08
C GLY A 136 18.61 -10.72 -10.51
N LEU A 137 17.39 -10.28 -10.19
CA LEU A 137 16.26 -11.13 -9.85
C LEU A 137 15.24 -11.12 -10.99
N ASP A 138 14.66 -12.28 -11.29
CA ASP A 138 13.50 -12.38 -12.20
C ASP A 138 12.24 -12.12 -11.35
N ALA A 139 11.80 -10.85 -11.34
CA ALA A 139 10.68 -10.40 -10.52
C ALA A 139 9.41 -10.25 -11.36
N HIS A 140 8.34 -10.90 -10.94
CA HIS A 140 7.02 -10.76 -11.52
C HIS A 140 6.28 -9.57 -10.89
N VAL A 141 5.80 -8.65 -11.71
CA VAL A 141 4.97 -7.55 -11.23
C VAL A 141 3.56 -8.07 -10.91
N VAL A 142 3.12 -7.78 -9.69
CA VAL A 142 1.76 -8.04 -9.20
C VAL A 142 1.30 -6.81 -8.43
N TYR A 143 0.44 -6.01 -9.03
CA TYR A 143 -0.05 -4.77 -8.42
C TYR A 143 -0.78 -5.04 -7.10
N CYS A 144 -0.60 -4.16 -6.10
CA CYS A 144 -1.25 -4.32 -4.81
C CYS A 144 -2.76 -4.48 -4.95
N PRO A 145 -3.37 -5.48 -4.29
CA PRO A 145 -4.80 -5.71 -4.40
C PRO A 145 -5.62 -4.67 -3.65
N VAL A 146 -6.77 -4.30 -4.22
CA VAL A 146 -7.79 -3.48 -3.55
C VAL A 146 -9.15 -4.18 -3.55
N GLU A 147 -9.99 -3.86 -2.55
CA GLU A 147 -11.40 -4.24 -2.58
C GLU A 147 -12.13 -3.25 -3.50
N LEU A 148 -12.83 -3.77 -4.51
CA LEU A 148 -13.52 -2.94 -5.51
C LEU A 148 -14.80 -2.28 -4.97
N ASP A 149 -15.40 -2.88 -3.94
CA ASP A 149 -16.55 -2.32 -3.23
C ASP A 149 -16.29 -2.41 -1.70
N PRO A 150 -15.46 -1.51 -1.15
CA PRO A 150 -15.20 -1.48 0.28
C PRO A 150 -16.44 -1.03 1.05
N PRO A 151 -16.64 -1.51 2.30
CA PRO A 151 -17.70 -1.05 3.17
C PRO A 151 -17.72 0.49 3.30
N ALA A 152 -18.89 1.09 3.21
CA ALA A 152 -19.03 2.54 3.36
C ALA A 152 -18.65 2.98 4.79
N VAL A 153 -17.93 4.08 4.88
CA VAL A 153 -17.54 4.75 6.13
C VAL A 153 -18.08 6.17 6.10
N SER A 154 -18.65 6.63 7.20
CA SER A 154 -19.16 8.01 7.30
C SER A 154 -18.02 9.01 7.25
N ALA A 155 -18.24 10.12 6.53
CA ALA A 155 -17.28 11.22 6.49
C ALA A 155 -17.14 11.87 7.87
N PRO A 156 -15.92 12.12 8.36
CA PRO A 156 -15.70 12.80 9.65
C PRO A 156 -15.81 14.32 9.57
N TRP A 157 -16.17 14.85 8.43
CA TRP A 157 -16.41 16.29 8.18
C TRP A 157 -17.89 16.56 7.94
N PRO A 158 -18.37 17.81 8.20
CA PRO A 158 -19.76 18.18 7.97
C PRO A 158 -20.11 18.17 6.47
N ASP A 159 -21.36 17.81 6.19
CA ASP A 159 -21.94 17.93 4.84
C ASP A 159 -21.88 19.37 4.34
N GLY A 160 -21.79 19.52 3.02
CA GLY A 160 -21.75 20.82 2.33
C GLY A 160 -21.75 20.66 0.84
N ASP A 161 -22.01 21.77 0.12
CA ASP A 161 -22.10 21.79 -1.33
C ASP A 161 -20.74 21.95 -2.04
N GLN A 162 -19.69 22.25 -1.25
CA GLN A 162 -18.35 22.46 -1.81
C GLN A 162 -17.68 21.12 -2.13
N PRO A 163 -17.03 21.00 -3.28
CA PRO A 163 -16.23 19.83 -3.61
C PRO A 163 -15.14 19.57 -2.57
N ILE A 164 -14.86 18.30 -2.30
CA ILE A 164 -13.87 17.87 -1.30
C ILE A 164 -12.67 17.26 -2.01
N VAL A 165 -11.53 17.88 -1.81
CA VAL A 165 -10.21 17.42 -2.23
C VAL A 165 -9.50 16.82 -1.04
N GLY A 166 -9.24 15.51 -1.07
CA GLY A 166 -8.71 14.77 0.07
C GLY A 166 -7.31 14.22 -0.14
N PHE A 167 -6.52 14.22 0.94
CA PHE A 167 -5.37 13.34 1.11
C PHE A 167 -5.75 12.27 2.13
N ILE A 168 -5.41 11.01 1.85
CA ILE A 168 -5.59 9.90 2.78
C ILE A 168 -4.28 9.12 2.90
N GLY A 169 -3.74 9.01 4.11
CA GLY A 169 -2.52 8.24 4.35
C GLY A 169 -1.72 8.72 5.56
N ARG A 170 -0.56 8.09 5.74
CA ARG A 170 0.38 8.50 6.81
C ARG A 170 0.93 9.90 6.53
N ILE A 171 0.99 10.72 7.57
CA ILE A 171 1.59 12.05 7.49
C ILE A 171 3.10 11.91 7.70
N GLU A 172 3.83 11.80 6.59
CA GLU A 172 5.29 11.64 6.56
C GLU A 172 5.89 12.38 5.35
N PRO A 173 7.15 12.85 5.42
CA PRO A 173 7.75 13.68 4.37
C PRO A 173 7.68 13.07 2.97
N ARG A 174 7.93 11.76 2.83
CA ARG A 174 7.90 11.08 1.52
C ARG A 174 6.51 11.10 0.85
N LYS A 175 5.43 11.32 1.63
CA LYS A 175 4.06 11.44 1.11
C LYS A 175 3.73 12.85 0.59
N GLY A 176 4.63 13.82 0.77
CA GLY A 176 4.51 15.15 0.18
C GLY A 176 3.31 15.97 0.67
N VAL A 177 2.79 15.70 1.87
CA VAL A 177 1.57 16.37 2.37
C VAL A 177 1.72 17.88 2.40
N MET A 178 2.95 18.40 2.63
CA MET A 178 3.23 19.84 2.61
C MET A 178 3.07 20.47 1.23
N ASP A 179 3.20 19.70 0.13
CA ASP A 179 2.93 20.22 -1.22
C ASP A 179 1.42 20.46 -1.41
N LEU A 180 0.58 19.57 -0.86
CA LEU A 180 -0.87 19.80 -0.83
C LEU A 180 -1.23 20.98 0.07
N VAL A 181 -0.60 21.11 1.24
CA VAL A 181 -0.77 22.27 2.13
C VAL A 181 -0.43 23.57 1.39
N ALA A 182 0.68 23.59 0.65
CA ALA A 182 1.08 24.76 -0.14
C ALA A 182 0.12 25.05 -1.33
N ALA A 183 -0.50 24.03 -1.91
CA ALA A 183 -1.50 24.15 -2.96
C ALA A 183 -2.89 24.56 -2.44
N ALA A 184 -3.20 24.31 -1.16
CA ALA A 184 -4.52 24.46 -0.56
C ALA A 184 -5.14 25.87 -0.73
N PRO A 185 -4.41 26.98 -0.56
CA PRO A 185 -4.99 28.32 -0.79
C PRO A 185 -5.56 28.49 -2.21
N ALA A 186 -4.88 27.99 -3.24
CA ALA A 186 -5.32 28.07 -4.63
C ALA A 186 -6.51 27.14 -4.92
N ILE A 187 -6.55 25.95 -4.29
CA ILE A 187 -7.66 24.99 -4.37
C ILE A 187 -8.90 25.59 -3.71
N ARG A 188 -8.75 26.19 -2.53
CA ARG A 188 -9.86 26.86 -1.81
C ARG A 188 -10.39 28.08 -2.56
N ALA A 189 -9.52 28.88 -3.17
CA ALA A 189 -9.93 29.99 -4.01
C ALA A 189 -10.76 29.55 -5.23
N ALA A 190 -10.61 28.29 -5.67
CA ALA A 190 -11.43 27.66 -6.70
C ALA A 190 -12.76 27.07 -6.16
N GLY A 191 -13.07 27.25 -4.85
CA GLY A 191 -14.33 26.87 -4.23
C GLY A 191 -14.35 25.46 -3.61
N ALA A 192 -13.23 24.74 -3.53
CA ALA A 192 -13.16 23.42 -2.93
C ALA A 192 -12.64 23.46 -1.48
N ARG A 193 -13.02 22.47 -0.67
CA ARG A 193 -12.42 22.19 0.64
C ARG A 193 -11.22 21.27 0.47
N VAL A 194 -10.22 21.39 1.32
CA VAL A 194 -9.06 20.52 1.35
C VAL A 194 -9.01 19.79 2.69
N VAL A 195 -9.09 18.46 2.67
CA VAL A 195 -9.17 17.61 3.86
C VAL A 195 -7.97 16.67 3.91
N ILE A 196 -7.33 16.58 5.07
CA ILE A 196 -6.25 15.63 5.34
C ILE A 196 -6.77 14.56 6.32
N VAL A 197 -6.80 13.31 5.86
CA VAL A 197 -7.17 12.13 6.66
C VAL A 197 -5.91 11.30 6.90
N GLY A 198 -5.50 11.22 8.15
CA GLY A 198 -4.33 10.45 8.53
C GLY A 198 -3.60 10.99 9.74
N ASP A 199 -2.55 10.29 10.11
CA ASP A 199 -1.65 10.63 11.21
C ASP A 199 -0.28 9.98 10.97
N ASP A 200 0.63 10.12 11.93
CA ASP A 200 1.90 9.39 12.01
C ASP A 200 1.83 8.38 13.17
N PRO A 201 1.29 7.17 12.95
CA PRO A 201 1.13 6.17 14.00
C PRO A 201 2.45 5.62 14.55
N TYR A 202 3.56 5.91 13.89
CA TYR A 202 4.90 5.46 14.29
C TYR A 202 5.73 6.56 14.95
N GLU A 203 5.18 7.77 15.09
CA GLU A 203 5.87 8.95 15.65
C GLU A 203 7.24 9.21 14.97
N ALA A 204 7.32 8.92 13.66
CA ALA A 204 8.56 8.96 12.91
C ALA A 204 9.07 10.40 12.69
N ASP A 205 8.15 11.37 12.52
CA ASP A 205 8.48 12.78 12.36
C ASP A 205 7.40 13.71 12.96
N SER A 206 7.41 13.83 14.28
CA SER A 206 6.48 14.68 15.01
C SER A 206 6.56 16.17 14.63
N ARG A 207 7.73 16.65 14.16
CA ARG A 207 7.88 18.02 13.68
C ARG A 207 7.14 18.24 12.36
N TYR A 208 7.24 17.31 11.43
CA TYR A 208 6.53 17.37 10.15
C TYR A 208 5.01 17.33 10.37
N VAL A 209 4.53 16.42 11.22
CA VAL A 209 3.12 16.35 11.61
C VAL A 209 2.63 17.65 12.21
N ALA A 210 3.41 18.26 13.12
CA ALA A 210 3.05 19.55 13.72
C ALA A 210 2.96 20.67 12.67
N GLN A 211 3.81 20.68 11.64
CA GLN A 211 3.73 21.64 10.54
C GLN A 211 2.45 21.45 9.73
N VAL A 212 2.09 20.21 9.39
CA VAL A 212 0.84 19.91 8.67
C VAL A 212 -0.37 20.33 9.50
N ARG A 213 -0.38 20.01 10.80
CA ARG A 213 -1.49 20.36 11.71
C ARG A 213 -1.64 21.86 11.96
N ALA A 214 -0.57 22.63 11.83
CA ALA A 214 -0.60 24.09 11.98
C ALA A 214 -1.14 24.83 10.76
N ALA A 215 -1.34 24.13 9.62
CA ALA A 215 -1.82 24.73 8.39
C ALA A 215 -3.31 25.08 8.50
N SER A 216 -3.66 26.36 8.27
CA SER A 216 -5.03 26.88 8.39
C SER A 216 -5.91 26.65 7.16
N ASP A 217 -5.29 26.34 6.02
CA ASP A 217 -5.98 26.18 4.75
C ASP A 217 -6.43 24.74 4.45
N VAL A 218 -6.24 23.83 5.41
CA VAL A 218 -6.63 22.43 5.32
C VAL A 218 -7.42 22.03 6.57
N GLU A 219 -8.38 21.13 6.38
CA GLU A 219 -9.13 20.51 7.47
C GLU A 219 -8.46 19.20 7.89
N GLN A 220 -8.29 18.99 9.19
CA GLN A 220 -7.66 17.78 9.74
C GLN A 220 -8.73 16.84 10.24
N ALA A 221 -8.83 15.65 9.68
CA ALA A 221 -9.80 14.63 10.08
C ALA A 221 -9.20 13.55 11.01
N GLY A 222 -7.88 13.55 11.20
CA GLY A 222 -7.21 12.51 11.97
C GLY A 222 -7.21 11.15 11.29
N TRP A 223 -6.87 10.11 12.04
CA TRP A 223 -6.87 8.74 11.54
C TRP A 223 -8.30 8.21 11.42
N VAL A 224 -8.63 7.54 10.30
CA VAL A 224 -9.93 6.89 10.07
C VAL A 224 -9.71 5.45 9.63
N ASP A 225 -10.32 4.52 10.35
CA ASP A 225 -10.30 3.10 9.99
C ASP A 225 -11.24 2.85 8.79
N GLY A 226 -10.82 1.95 7.91
CA GLY A 226 -11.59 1.64 6.70
C GLY A 226 -11.59 2.78 5.67
N ALA A 227 -10.52 3.55 5.62
CA ALA A 227 -10.40 4.75 4.78
C ALA A 227 -10.73 4.53 3.29
N ALA A 228 -10.60 3.32 2.75
CA ALA A 228 -11.03 3.00 1.38
C ALA A 228 -12.53 3.29 1.16
N GLY A 229 -13.39 2.97 2.15
CA GLY A 229 -14.82 3.28 2.11
C GLY A 229 -15.14 4.77 2.23
N LEU A 230 -14.23 5.54 2.85
CA LEU A 230 -14.35 6.99 3.00
C LEU A 230 -14.14 7.72 1.66
N MET A 231 -13.34 7.17 0.75
CA MET A 231 -12.91 7.82 -0.49
C MET A 231 -14.08 8.23 -1.40
N ARG A 232 -15.22 7.54 -1.30
CA ARG A 232 -16.46 7.88 -2.04
C ARG A 232 -17.05 9.25 -1.67
N HIS A 233 -16.62 9.86 -0.57
CA HIS A 233 -17.00 11.20 -0.14
C HIS A 233 -16.05 12.29 -0.65
N LEU A 234 -15.03 11.91 -1.43
CA LEU A 234 -14.10 12.84 -2.06
C LEU A 234 -14.49 13.07 -3.51
N ASP A 235 -14.38 14.31 -3.97
CA ASP A 235 -14.47 14.65 -5.40
C ASP A 235 -13.14 14.41 -6.13
N VAL A 236 -12.02 14.51 -5.41
CA VAL A 236 -10.67 14.21 -5.91
C VAL A 236 -9.80 13.70 -4.77
N LEU A 237 -9.11 12.59 -4.97
CA LEU A 237 -8.03 12.17 -4.08
C LEU A 237 -6.70 12.73 -4.60
N VAL A 238 -5.88 13.29 -3.71
CA VAL A 238 -4.54 13.81 -4.03
C VAL A 238 -3.47 12.97 -3.34
N ALA A 239 -2.50 12.47 -4.11
CA ALA A 239 -1.33 11.76 -3.62
C ALA A 239 -0.03 12.46 -4.08
N PRO A 240 0.44 13.51 -3.38
CA PRO A 240 1.55 14.34 -3.79
C PRO A 240 2.91 13.74 -3.37
N SER A 241 3.04 12.42 -3.37
CA SER A 241 4.18 11.71 -2.84
C SER A 241 5.48 12.05 -3.57
N HIS A 242 6.59 12.12 -2.84
CA HIS A 242 7.94 12.24 -3.41
C HIS A 242 8.54 10.86 -3.70
N GLN A 243 8.01 9.82 -3.04
CA GLN A 243 8.37 8.43 -3.27
C GLN A 243 7.20 7.52 -2.92
N GLU A 244 6.85 6.61 -3.84
CA GLU A 244 5.77 5.65 -3.65
C GLU A 244 6.06 4.34 -4.40
N PRO A 245 6.12 3.19 -3.73
CA PRO A 245 6.32 1.91 -4.39
C PRO A 245 5.21 1.55 -5.37
N PHE A 246 3.93 1.70 -4.97
CA PHE A 246 2.77 1.42 -5.82
C PHE A 246 1.72 2.54 -5.75
N GLY A 247 1.18 2.82 -4.58
CA GLY A 247 0.10 3.79 -4.41
C GLY A 247 -1.28 3.14 -4.29
N THR A 248 -1.41 2.15 -3.42
CA THR A 248 -2.67 1.44 -3.12
C THR A 248 -3.84 2.39 -2.89
N VAL A 249 -3.58 3.53 -2.24
CA VAL A 249 -4.58 4.57 -1.95
C VAL A 249 -5.23 5.14 -3.22
N LEU A 250 -4.48 5.25 -4.33
CA LEU A 250 -5.03 5.70 -5.62
C LEU A 250 -5.97 4.64 -6.20
N ALA A 251 -5.53 3.38 -6.22
CA ALA A 251 -6.34 2.28 -6.72
C ALA A 251 -7.63 2.09 -5.88
N GLU A 252 -7.56 2.31 -4.56
CA GLU A 252 -8.72 2.29 -3.67
C GLU A 252 -9.70 3.44 -3.96
N ALA A 253 -9.20 4.65 -4.21
CA ALA A 253 -10.04 5.78 -4.61
C ALA A 253 -10.71 5.55 -5.96
N MET A 254 -9.93 5.09 -6.93
CA MET A 254 -10.43 4.78 -8.26
C MET A 254 -11.49 3.68 -8.24
N ALA A 255 -11.34 2.67 -7.37
CA ALA A 255 -12.32 1.58 -7.23
C ALA A 255 -13.72 2.07 -6.84
N VAL A 256 -13.82 3.16 -6.08
CA VAL A 256 -15.10 3.78 -5.70
C VAL A 256 -15.53 4.94 -6.61
N GLY A 257 -14.84 5.15 -7.75
CA GLY A 257 -15.16 6.17 -8.72
C GLY A 257 -14.63 7.57 -8.40
N THR A 258 -13.70 7.69 -7.46
CA THR A 258 -13.04 8.96 -7.12
C THR A 258 -11.82 9.16 -8.03
N PRO A 259 -11.80 10.19 -8.89
CA PRO A 259 -10.66 10.49 -9.73
C PRO A 259 -9.49 11.02 -8.89
N VAL A 260 -8.28 10.94 -9.43
CA VAL A 260 -7.07 11.18 -8.67
C VAL A 260 -6.16 12.24 -9.26
N VAL A 261 -5.40 12.93 -8.40
CA VAL A 261 -4.24 13.74 -8.80
C VAL A 261 -3.03 13.20 -8.04
N ALA A 262 -2.00 12.82 -8.77
CA ALA A 262 -0.81 12.25 -8.16
C ALA A 262 0.48 12.82 -8.76
N THR A 263 1.58 12.64 -8.06
CA THR A 263 2.90 12.93 -8.59
C THR A 263 3.39 11.79 -9.49
N ARG A 264 4.20 12.13 -10.50
CA ARG A 264 4.80 11.19 -11.46
C ARG A 264 6.01 10.47 -10.85
N VAL A 265 5.79 9.72 -9.78
CA VAL A 265 6.85 8.98 -9.06
C VAL A 265 6.49 7.52 -8.85
N GLY A 266 7.48 6.64 -9.02
CA GLY A 266 7.34 5.21 -8.74
C GLY A 266 6.07 4.59 -9.32
N GLY A 267 5.39 3.76 -8.55
CA GLY A 267 4.17 3.09 -8.96
C GLY A 267 2.96 4.01 -9.19
N LEU A 268 2.96 5.26 -8.68
CA LEU A 268 1.86 6.19 -8.97
C LEU A 268 1.69 6.43 -10.48
N ALA A 269 2.81 6.49 -11.21
CA ALA A 269 2.80 6.67 -12.66
C ALA A 269 2.27 5.43 -13.42
N GLU A 270 2.22 4.27 -12.76
CA GLU A 270 1.65 3.03 -13.33
C GLU A 270 0.15 2.89 -13.02
N VAL A 271 -0.29 3.43 -11.89
CA VAL A 271 -1.69 3.38 -11.45
C VAL A 271 -2.56 4.38 -12.20
N VAL A 272 -2.04 5.58 -12.49
CA VAL A 272 -2.81 6.68 -13.09
C VAL A 272 -2.60 6.73 -14.60
N GLU A 273 -3.69 6.64 -15.36
CA GLU A 273 -3.71 6.98 -16.78
C GLU A 273 -3.95 8.50 -16.93
N ASP A 274 -2.84 9.23 -17.18
CA ASP A 274 -2.81 10.70 -17.18
C ASP A 274 -3.80 11.31 -18.21
N GLY A 275 -4.66 12.19 -17.75
CA GLY A 275 -5.73 12.81 -18.56
C GLY A 275 -6.99 11.97 -18.74
N VAL A 276 -7.00 10.70 -18.26
CA VAL A 276 -8.13 9.77 -18.40
C VAL A 276 -8.72 9.42 -17.02
N THR A 277 -7.92 8.86 -16.12
CA THR A 277 -8.38 8.47 -14.78
C THR A 277 -8.06 9.52 -13.71
N GLY A 278 -7.29 10.51 -14.06
CA GLY A 278 -6.80 11.59 -13.20
C GLY A 278 -5.68 12.37 -13.88
N ARG A 279 -4.86 13.04 -13.08
CA ARG A 279 -3.71 13.80 -13.58
C ARG A 279 -2.43 13.44 -12.83
N LEU A 280 -1.32 13.46 -13.57
CA LEU A 280 0.03 13.33 -13.04
C LEU A 280 0.78 14.66 -13.13
N VAL A 281 1.43 15.06 -12.04
CA VAL A 281 2.25 16.28 -11.97
C VAL A 281 3.66 15.92 -11.46
N GLU A 282 4.64 16.81 -11.65
CA GLU A 282 5.96 16.62 -11.06
C GLU A 282 5.92 16.83 -9.54
N PRO A 283 6.70 16.07 -8.76
CA PRO A 283 6.76 16.23 -7.31
C PRO A 283 7.37 17.58 -6.92
N GLY A 284 6.89 18.18 -5.82
CA GLY A 284 7.39 19.46 -5.33
C GLY A 284 6.89 20.69 -6.12
N ASP A 285 5.83 20.55 -6.93
CA ASP A 285 5.22 21.66 -7.64
C ASP A 285 3.75 21.88 -7.17
N PRO A 286 3.54 22.65 -6.09
CA PRO A 286 2.21 22.96 -5.59
C PRO A 286 1.33 23.75 -6.58
N VAL A 287 1.94 24.51 -7.49
CA VAL A 287 1.20 25.29 -8.51
C VAL A 287 0.61 24.35 -9.55
N ALA A 288 1.42 23.43 -10.08
CA ALA A 288 0.94 22.40 -11.00
C ALA A 288 -0.09 21.48 -10.32
N LEU A 289 0.12 21.15 -9.02
CA LEU A 289 -0.81 20.34 -8.24
C LEU A 289 -2.19 21.02 -8.15
N ALA A 290 -2.25 22.29 -7.79
CA ALA A 290 -3.50 23.06 -7.71
C ALA A 290 -4.19 23.17 -9.08
N ALA A 291 -3.42 23.35 -10.17
CA ALA A 291 -3.96 23.42 -11.53
C ALA A 291 -4.57 22.08 -11.95
N ALA A 292 -3.89 20.95 -11.68
CA ALA A 292 -4.37 19.60 -11.95
C ALA A 292 -5.64 19.27 -11.16
N VAL A 293 -5.69 19.62 -9.87
CA VAL A 293 -6.90 19.46 -9.04
C VAL A 293 -8.09 20.20 -9.64
N ARG A 294 -7.91 21.45 -10.07
CA ARG A 294 -8.99 22.23 -10.71
C ARG A 294 -9.47 21.60 -12.01
N GLU A 295 -8.56 21.10 -12.83
CA GLU A 295 -8.91 20.37 -14.06
C GLU A 295 -9.74 19.13 -13.76
N VAL A 296 -9.27 18.27 -12.82
CA VAL A 296 -9.95 17.05 -12.45
C VAL A 296 -11.32 17.33 -11.83
N LEU A 297 -11.45 18.34 -10.98
CA LEU A 297 -12.76 18.78 -10.44
C LEU A 297 -13.75 19.13 -11.56
N GLY A 298 -13.30 19.81 -12.61
CA GLY A 298 -14.13 20.16 -13.77
C GLY A 298 -14.58 18.94 -14.58
N ARG A 299 -13.88 17.83 -14.49
CA ARG A 299 -14.13 16.57 -15.23
C ARG A 299 -14.40 15.38 -14.32
N ARG A 300 -14.71 15.60 -13.03
CA ARG A 300 -14.75 14.53 -12.02
C ARG A 300 -15.67 13.36 -12.37
N ALA A 301 -16.83 13.63 -12.97
CA ALA A 301 -17.75 12.56 -13.33
C ALA A 301 -17.20 11.65 -14.45
N GLU A 302 -16.59 12.26 -15.48
CA GLU A 302 -15.96 11.55 -16.60
C GLU A 302 -14.74 10.75 -16.12
N MET A 303 -13.81 11.43 -15.44
CA MET A 303 -12.57 10.81 -14.96
C MET A 303 -12.85 9.78 -13.86
N GLY A 304 -13.85 10.00 -12.99
CA GLY A 304 -14.25 9.05 -11.97
C GLY A 304 -14.82 7.75 -12.55
N ALA A 305 -15.65 7.85 -13.59
CA ALA A 305 -16.14 6.65 -14.29
C ALA A 305 -15.01 5.87 -14.98
N ALA A 306 -14.07 6.59 -15.63
CA ALA A 306 -12.88 5.96 -16.21
C ALA A 306 -11.98 5.33 -15.15
N ALA A 307 -11.77 6.00 -14.01
CA ALA A 307 -11.00 5.52 -12.88
C ALA A 307 -11.60 4.22 -12.32
N GLN A 308 -12.92 4.16 -12.14
CA GLN A 308 -13.60 2.96 -11.64
C GLN A 308 -13.46 1.78 -12.59
N ALA A 309 -13.57 2.01 -13.89
CA ALA A 309 -13.34 0.97 -14.89
C ALA A 309 -11.89 0.48 -14.90
N HIS A 310 -10.93 1.40 -14.80
CA HIS A 310 -9.50 1.09 -14.78
C HIS A 310 -9.09 0.32 -13.50
N ALA A 311 -9.69 0.62 -12.36
CA ALA A 311 -9.40 -0.02 -11.08
C ALA A 311 -9.72 -1.52 -11.04
N GLN A 312 -10.51 -2.05 -11.97
CA GLN A 312 -10.86 -3.48 -12.04
C GLN A 312 -9.61 -4.37 -12.10
N GLN A 313 -8.55 -3.93 -12.76
CA GLN A 313 -7.29 -4.68 -12.86
C GLN A 313 -6.55 -4.82 -11.52
N PHE A 314 -6.83 -3.93 -10.54
CA PHE A 314 -6.25 -3.97 -9.20
C PHE A 314 -7.12 -4.74 -8.20
N GLY A 315 -8.24 -5.31 -8.67
CA GLY A 315 -9.16 -6.06 -7.82
C GLY A 315 -8.49 -7.26 -7.16
N ALA A 316 -8.83 -7.49 -5.89
CA ALA A 316 -8.18 -8.53 -5.10
C ALA A 316 -8.45 -9.97 -5.61
N ASP A 317 -9.49 -10.19 -6.42
CA ASP A 317 -9.74 -11.48 -7.05
C ASP A 317 -8.77 -11.73 -8.22
N ALA A 318 -8.61 -10.77 -9.12
CA ALA A 318 -7.63 -10.83 -10.22
C ALA A 318 -6.19 -10.95 -9.70
N TYR A 319 -5.87 -10.22 -8.63
CA TYR A 319 -4.60 -10.36 -7.94
C TYR A 319 -4.38 -11.78 -7.41
N ALA A 320 -5.39 -12.37 -6.74
CA ALA A 320 -5.28 -13.71 -6.20
C ALA A 320 -5.15 -14.77 -7.30
N ASP A 321 -5.83 -14.61 -8.44
CA ASP A 321 -5.67 -15.48 -9.61
C ASP A 321 -4.23 -15.46 -10.11
N ARG A 322 -3.67 -14.26 -10.30
CA ARG A 322 -2.31 -14.09 -10.81
C ARG A 322 -1.25 -14.58 -9.82
N VAL A 323 -1.40 -14.25 -8.54
CA VAL A 323 -0.45 -14.71 -7.52
C VAL A 323 -0.52 -16.22 -7.36
N GLU A 324 -1.71 -16.82 -7.30
CA GLU A 324 -1.87 -18.27 -7.18
C GLU A 324 -1.21 -19.03 -8.35
N GLU A 325 -1.34 -18.52 -9.58
CA GLU A 325 -0.67 -19.08 -10.76
C GLU A 325 0.87 -19.09 -10.59
N LEU A 326 1.43 -17.97 -10.09
CA LEU A 326 2.88 -17.79 -9.96
C LEU A 326 3.49 -18.58 -8.79
N ILE A 327 2.74 -18.76 -7.69
CA ILE A 327 3.28 -19.37 -6.46
C ILE A 327 3.04 -20.87 -6.34
N ARG A 328 2.30 -21.48 -7.25
CA ARG A 328 2.14 -22.95 -7.25
C ARG A 328 3.47 -23.62 -7.54
N PRO A 329 3.89 -24.64 -6.71
CA PRO A 329 5.13 -25.38 -6.93
C PRO A 329 5.17 -26.15 -8.26
#